data_f8b20b8fd232a170ba53599060a77982
#
_entry.id   f8b20b8fd232a170ba53599060a77982
#
_cell.length_a   1.000
_cell.length_b   1.000
_cell.length_c   1.000
_cell.angle_alpha   90.00
_cell.angle_beta   90.00
_cell.angle_gamma   90.00
#
_symmetry.space_group_name_H-M   'P 1'
#
loop_
_entity.id
_entity.type
_entity.pdbx_description
1 polymer ?
#
loop_
_entity_poly.entity_id
_entity_poly.type
_entity_poly.pdbx_seq_one_letter_code
_entity_poly.pdbx_strand_id
1 'polypeptide(L)'
;AALAQRAAYGEDVMPAAYEDIERAELILMIGADLAQDHPVLNARIAAARADQGVELLLLAAPGEGTSIEADLRIEVPRDRMASWIAGLLRHCHDTGVTDGDYLARNVSVPDDFWAQLRTRHDLWSVARSCGLSPVELRALYDRIAVVPRIVTLFGGADEGLARAVIDFHLATGRIGRPGAAPFAMTAAANGMGGREVGCNASGLAAHRGFTAEAMAEITRFWSAEAMATGPGLDGAELADAVRDGRIRALLSISGDGIDPAWLRAALDAVPLAIRSTPWADPERDGRGIALPSASWVEKDGTLTGADRLISRQRRLFPLPGEAKPDWWIVTQVARAMGWQAAFHYEWAAEIYREHVRLTAYCNDGARLLNLRRHAPISNPAYEELTPWRWGELPFDEGRFPTPDGRARLLPLS
;
A
#
# COMPACT_ATOMS: atom_id res chain seq x y z
N ALA A 1 5.15 -0.24 -3.66
CA ALA A 1 3.93 -0.08 -4.47
C ALA A 1 3.41 1.37 -4.45
N ALA A 2 3.22 2.00 -3.28
CA ALA A 2 2.65 3.36 -3.19
C ALA A 2 3.36 4.39 -4.08
N LEU A 3 4.70 4.40 -4.10
CA LEU A 3 5.47 5.27 -4.98
C LEU A 3 5.24 4.95 -6.46
N ALA A 4 5.22 3.67 -6.81
CA ALA A 4 4.95 3.23 -8.18
C ALA A 4 3.52 3.60 -8.62
N GLN A 5 2.52 3.40 -7.77
CA GLN A 5 1.13 3.81 -8.04
C GLN A 5 1.01 5.32 -8.24
N ARG A 6 1.63 6.12 -7.37
CA ARG A 6 1.67 7.58 -7.51
C ARG A 6 2.36 8.01 -8.82
N ALA A 7 3.47 7.39 -9.16
CA ALA A 7 4.19 7.69 -10.40
C ALA A 7 3.39 7.29 -11.65
N ALA A 8 2.70 6.14 -11.63
CA ALA A 8 1.94 5.63 -12.75
C ALA A 8 0.55 6.29 -12.89
N TYR A 9 -0.17 6.43 -11.77
CA TYR A 9 -1.58 6.85 -11.77
C TYR A 9 -1.78 8.30 -11.35
N GLY A 10 -0.75 8.96 -10.79
CA GLY A 10 -0.85 10.29 -10.18
C GLY A 10 -1.22 10.27 -8.70
N GLU A 11 -1.72 9.15 -8.19
CA GLU A 11 -2.14 8.98 -6.80
C GLU A 11 -1.89 7.55 -6.31
N ASP A 12 -1.72 7.37 -5.00
CA ASP A 12 -1.62 6.06 -4.35
C ASP A 12 -3.02 5.43 -4.24
N VAL A 13 -3.45 4.74 -5.28
CA VAL A 13 -4.78 4.13 -5.37
C VAL A 13 -4.64 2.66 -5.77
N MET A 14 -5.23 1.78 -4.97
CA MET A 14 -5.43 0.39 -5.36
C MET A 14 -6.51 0.32 -6.45
N PRO A 15 -6.20 -0.14 -7.66
CA PRO A 15 -7.18 -0.15 -8.75
C PRO A 15 -8.26 -1.22 -8.62
N ALA A 16 -8.07 -2.21 -7.73
CA ALA A 16 -8.97 -3.34 -7.53
C ALA A 16 -9.62 -3.37 -6.14
N ALA A 17 -10.67 -4.17 -6.03
CA ALA A 17 -11.31 -4.60 -4.82
C ALA A 17 -11.11 -6.12 -4.58
N TYR A 18 -11.44 -6.62 -3.40
CA TYR A 18 -11.38 -8.07 -3.14
C TYR A 18 -12.33 -8.87 -4.05
N GLU A 19 -13.45 -8.28 -4.43
CA GLU A 19 -14.40 -8.87 -5.39
C GLU A 19 -13.80 -9.07 -6.79
N ASP A 20 -12.80 -8.27 -7.16
CA ASP A 20 -12.08 -8.46 -8.43
C ASP A 20 -11.17 -9.68 -8.38
N ILE A 21 -10.57 -9.97 -7.21
CA ILE A 21 -9.78 -11.19 -7.02
C ILE A 21 -10.66 -12.44 -7.20
N GLU A 22 -11.89 -12.40 -6.67
CA GLU A 22 -12.85 -13.49 -6.78
C GLU A 22 -13.39 -13.67 -8.22
N ARG A 23 -13.43 -12.59 -9.02
CA ARG A 23 -13.88 -12.61 -10.42
C ARG A 23 -12.78 -12.88 -11.44
N ALA A 24 -11.54 -13.00 -10.98
CA ALA A 24 -10.41 -13.31 -11.86
C ALA A 24 -10.58 -14.71 -12.50
N GLU A 25 -10.03 -14.91 -13.68
CA GLU A 25 -9.83 -16.23 -14.26
C GLU A 25 -8.48 -16.79 -13.82
N LEU A 26 -7.51 -15.89 -13.63
CA LEU A 26 -6.16 -16.23 -13.19
C LEU A 26 -5.71 -15.27 -12.09
N ILE A 27 -5.25 -15.82 -10.99
CA ILE A 27 -4.49 -15.09 -9.97
C ILE A 27 -3.01 -15.40 -10.16
N LEU A 28 -2.22 -14.37 -10.46
CA LEU A 28 -0.77 -14.44 -10.46
C LEU A 28 -0.25 -13.91 -9.12
N MET A 29 0.20 -14.81 -8.25
CA MET A 29 0.72 -14.45 -6.93
C MET A 29 2.24 -14.41 -6.94
N ILE A 30 2.83 -13.34 -6.40
CA ILE A 30 4.28 -13.10 -6.45
C ILE A 30 4.82 -12.82 -5.05
N GLY A 31 5.65 -13.74 -4.54
CA GLY A 31 6.44 -13.55 -3.34
C GLY A 31 5.65 -13.25 -2.06
N ALA A 32 4.47 -13.87 -1.88
CA ALA A 32 3.62 -13.67 -0.74
C ALA A 32 3.11 -14.99 -0.17
N ASP A 33 3.00 -15.07 1.16
CA ASP A 33 2.30 -16.17 1.84
C ASP A 33 1.00 -15.65 2.44
N LEU A 34 -0.09 -15.75 1.66
CA LEU A 34 -1.41 -15.28 2.09
C LEU A 34 -1.96 -16.06 3.27
N ALA A 35 -1.61 -17.32 3.43
CA ALA A 35 -2.17 -18.11 4.51
C ALA A 35 -1.70 -17.62 5.87
N GLN A 36 -0.47 -17.11 5.94
CA GLN A 36 0.07 -16.52 7.16
C GLN A 36 -0.33 -15.04 7.31
N ASP A 37 -0.12 -14.23 6.26
CA ASP A 37 -0.24 -12.76 6.37
C ASP A 37 -1.68 -12.26 6.15
N HIS A 38 -2.47 -12.98 5.35
CA HIS A 38 -3.83 -12.58 4.94
C HIS A 38 -4.81 -13.77 4.95
N PRO A 39 -5.04 -14.44 6.11
CA PRO A 39 -5.80 -15.70 6.17
C PRO A 39 -7.25 -15.55 5.66
N VAL A 40 -7.90 -14.41 5.87
CA VAL A 40 -9.26 -14.16 5.37
C VAL A 40 -9.26 -14.07 3.83
N LEU A 41 -8.30 -13.36 3.24
CA LEU A 41 -8.17 -13.29 1.78
C LEU A 41 -7.84 -14.67 1.19
N ASN A 42 -6.96 -15.42 1.84
CA ASN A 42 -6.65 -16.79 1.43
C ASN A 42 -7.91 -17.69 1.41
N ALA A 43 -8.76 -17.60 2.44
CA ALA A 43 -10.02 -18.34 2.48
C ALA A 43 -10.99 -17.90 1.37
N ARG A 44 -11.08 -16.61 1.06
CA ARG A 44 -11.90 -16.09 -0.06
C ARG A 44 -11.40 -16.61 -1.42
N ILE A 45 -10.08 -16.60 -1.64
CA ILE A 45 -9.48 -17.17 -2.85
C ILE A 45 -9.77 -18.67 -2.96
N ALA A 46 -9.63 -19.43 -1.87
CA ALA A 46 -9.95 -20.85 -1.87
C ALA A 46 -11.42 -21.11 -2.23
N ALA A 47 -12.34 -20.31 -1.71
CA ALA A 47 -13.76 -20.41 -2.07
C ALA A 47 -13.99 -20.07 -3.56
N ALA A 48 -13.41 -18.98 -4.07
CA ALA A 48 -13.54 -18.60 -5.49
C ALA A 48 -12.95 -19.67 -6.43
N ARG A 49 -11.86 -20.33 -6.04
CA ARG A 49 -11.28 -21.45 -6.79
C ARG A 49 -12.22 -22.65 -6.83
N ALA A 50 -12.84 -22.99 -5.70
CA ALA A 50 -13.79 -24.11 -5.61
C ALA A 50 -15.08 -23.85 -6.40
N ASP A 51 -15.62 -22.63 -6.34
CA ASP A 51 -16.92 -22.28 -6.90
C ASP A 51 -16.86 -21.85 -8.37
N GLN A 52 -15.77 -21.19 -8.79
CA GLN A 52 -15.64 -20.56 -10.11
C GLN A 52 -14.48 -21.10 -10.93
N GLY A 53 -13.63 -21.95 -10.36
CA GLY A 53 -12.48 -22.52 -11.07
C GLY A 53 -11.35 -21.51 -11.32
N VAL A 54 -11.19 -20.51 -10.45
CA VAL A 54 -10.11 -19.52 -10.56
C VAL A 54 -8.76 -20.22 -10.46
N GLU A 55 -7.92 -20.01 -11.44
CA GLU A 55 -6.59 -20.59 -11.49
C GLU A 55 -5.60 -19.75 -10.65
N LEU A 56 -4.68 -20.41 -9.94
CA LEU A 56 -3.63 -19.76 -9.13
C LEU A 56 -2.24 -20.18 -9.61
N LEU A 57 -1.49 -19.23 -10.14
CA LEU A 57 -0.07 -19.35 -10.42
C LEU A 57 0.75 -18.65 -9.32
N LEU A 58 1.71 -19.35 -8.75
CA LEU A 58 2.59 -18.81 -7.70
C LEU A 58 4.03 -18.68 -8.21
N LEU A 59 4.55 -17.44 -8.23
CA LEU A 59 5.98 -17.17 -8.30
C LEU A 59 6.55 -17.10 -6.89
N ALA A 60 7.43 -18.02 -6.54
CA ALA A 60 8.07 -18.06 -5.22
C ALA A 60 9.60 -18.17 -5.37
N ALA A 61 10.34 -17.74 -4.37
CA ALA A 61 11.79 -17.96 -4.37
C ALA A 61 12.13 -19.45 -4.17
N PRO A 62 13.25 -19.92 -4.74
CA PRO A 62 13.70 -21.28 -4.54
C PRO A 62 13.82 -21.64 -3.06
N GLY A 63 13.23 -22.77 -2.67
CA GLY A 63 13.22 -23.24 -1.28
C GLY A 63 12.30 -22.46 -0.33
N GLU A 64 11.56 -21.46 -0.80
CA GLU A 64 10.56 -20.77 0.00
C GLU A 64 9.36 -21.66 0.24
N GLY A 65 9.07 -21.96 1.50
CA GLY A 65 7.86 -22.65 1.89
C GLY A 65 6.63 -21.78 1.66
N THR A 66 5.54 -22.37 1.23
CA THR A 66 4.23 -21.71 1.21
C THR A 66 3.18 -22.71 1.65
N SER A 67 2.21 -22.22 2.41
CA SER A 67 1.04 -22.98 2.82
C SER A 67 -0.12 -22.88 1.81
N ILE A 68 0.11 -22.21 0.66
CA ILE A 68 -0.89 -22.03 -0.38
C ILE A 68 -0.79 -23.15 -1.41
N GLU A 69 -1.91 -23.80 -1.67
CA GLU A 69 -2.04 -24.76 -2.75
C GLU A 69 -2.25 -24.01 -4.08
N ALA A 70 -1.25 -24.01 -4.95
CA ALA A 70 -1.29 -23.39 -6.27
C ALA A 70 -1.42 -24.46 -7.38
N ASP A 71 -2.09 -24.12 -8.49
CA ASP A 71 -2.19 -24.99 -9.66
C ASP A 71 -0.85 -25.13 -10.37
N LEU A 72 -0.05 -24.08 -10.31
CA LEU A 72 1.33 -24.09 -10.80
C LEU A 72 2.22 -23.23 -9.91
N ARG A 73 3.33 -23.82 -9.47
CA ARG A 73 4.41 -23.12 -8.77
C ARG A 73 5.61 -22.95 -9.69
N ILE A 74 6.10 -21.72 -9.78
CA ILE A 74 7.26 -21.35 -10.59
C ILE A 74 8.31 -20.77 -9.64
N GLU A 75 9.50 -21.36 -9.63
CA GLU A 75 10.59 -20.88 -8.79
C GLU A 75 11.40 -19.82 -9.53
N VAL A 76 11.44 -18.61 -8.97
CA VAL A 76 12.16 -17.45 -9.50
C VAL A 76 12.87 -16.74 -8.35
N PRO A 77 14.18 -16.45 -8.43
CA PRO A 77 14.85 -15.66 -7.40
C PRO A 77 14.15 -14.33 -7.15
N ARG A 78 14.05 -13.90 -5.89
CA ARG A 78 13.29 -12.69 -5.52
C ARG A 78 13.73 -11.46 -6.31
N ASP A 79 15.03 -11.26 -6.48
CA ASP A 79 15.63 -10.16 -7.23
C ASP A 79 15.40 -10.24 -8.76
N ARG A 80 14.81 -11.34 -9.24
CA ARG A 80 14.48 -11.58 -10.66
C ARG A 80 12.98 -11.53 -10.97
N MET A 81 12.12 -11.46 -9.96
CA MET A 81 10.66 -11.44 -10.16
C MET A 81 10.20 -10.24 -11.00
N ALA A 82 10.77 -9.05 -10.77
CA ALA A 82 10.49 -7.87 -11.61
C ALA A 82 10.89 -8.11 -13.08
N SER A 83 12.06 -8.70 -13.31
CA SER A 83 12.55 -9.04 -14.66
C SER A 83 11.67 -10.10 -15.34
N TRP A 84 11.15 -11.06 -14.59
CA TRP A 84 10.20 -12.06 -15.10
C TRP A 84 8.91 -11.40 -15.61
N ILE A 85 8.33 -10.46 -14.86
CA ILE A 85 7.13 -9.71 -15.27
C ILE A 85 7.43 -8.78 -16.45
N ALA A 86 8.60 -8.12 -16.47
CA ALA A 86 9.02 -7.31 -17.60
C ALA A 86 9.19 -8.14 -18.89
N GLY A 87 9.69 -9.37 -18.76
CA GLY A 87 9.74 -10.34 -19.85
C GLY A 87 8.36 -10.76 -20.37
N LEU A 88 7.39 -10.95 -19.45
CA LEU A 88 5.99 -11.20 -19.81
C LEU A 88 5.39 -10.00 -20.56
N LEU A 89 5.62 -8.78 -20.09
CA LEU A 89 5.16 -7.56 -20.78
C LEU A 89 5.75 -7.46 -22.18
N ARG A 90 7.07 -7.71 -22.32
CA ARG A 90 7.71 -7.76 -23.62
C ARG A 90 7.07 -8.81 -24.52
N HIS A 91 6.84 -10.03 -24.03
CA HIS A 91 6.19 -11.08 -24.77
C HIS A 91 4.80 -10.67 -25.26
N CYS A 92 3.99 -10.04 -24.41
CA CYS A 92 2.68 -9.48 -24.79
C CYS A 92 2.80 -8.43 -25.91
N HIS A 93 3.83 -7.59 -25.86
CA HIS A 93 4.09 -6.59 -26.91
C HIS A 93 4.50 -7.25 -28.22
N ASP A 94 5.44 -8.20 -28.19
CA ASP A 94 5.97 -8.87 -29.39
C ASP A 94 4.92 -9.78 -30.07
N THR A 95 3.94 -10.29 -29.31
CA THR A 95 2.83 -11.12 -29.81
C THR A 95 1.53 -10.36 -30.10
N GLY A 96 1.52 -9.03 -29.90
CA GLY A 96 0.37 -8.19 -30.22
C GLY A 96 -0.78 -8.27 -29.19
N VAL A 97 -0.52 -8.72 -27.98
CA VAL A 97 -1.51 -8.82 -26.89
C VAL A 97 -1.69 -7.49 -26.15
N THR A 98 -0.80 -6.52 -26.33
CA THR A 98 -0.98 -5.19 -25.77
C THR A 98 -2.23 -4.50 -26.34
N ASP A 99 -2.96 -3.78 -25.48
CA ASP A 99 -4.16 -3.03 -25.89
C ASP A 99 -3.74 -1.67 -26.46
N GLY A 100 -3.50 -1.62 -27.78
CA GLY A 100 -3.05 -0.41 -28.47
C GLY A 100 -4.03 0.76 -28.36
N ASP A 101 -5.33 0.48 -28.35
CA ASP A 101 -6.39 1.50 -28.22
C ASP A 101 -6.42 2.07 -26.80
N TYR A 102 -6.28 1.22 -25.79
CA TYR A 102 -6.21 1.66 -24.40
C TYR A 102 -4.94 2.49 -24.17
N LEU A 103 -3.78 2.03 -24.65
CA LEU A 103 -2.52 2.76 -24.57
C LEU A 103 -2.64 4.15 -25.23
N ALA A 104 -3.16 4.20 -26.43
CA ALA A 104 -3.28 5.46 -27.18
C ALA A 104 -4.18 6.49 -26.47
N ARG A 105 -5.24 6.03 -25.83
CA ARG A 105 -6.22 6.91 -25.17
C ARG A 105 -5.83 7.28 -23.75
N ASN A 106 -5.33 6.32 -22.97
CA ASN A 106 -5.30 6.41 -21.51
C ASN A 106 -3.89 6.37 -20.90
N VAL A 107 -2.84 6.11 -21.68
CA VAL A 107 -1.50 5.91 -21.14
C VAL A 107 -0.48 6.75 -21.91
N SER A 108 0.36 7.47 -21.19
CA SER A 108 1.56 8.11 -21.71
C SER A 108 2.71 7.11 -21.69
N VAL A 109 3.23 6.78 -22.86
CA VAL A 109 4.32 5.83 -23.06
C VAL A 109 5.58 6.62 -23.39
N PRO A 110 6.69 6.50 -22.63
CA PRO A 110 7.98 7.12 -22.99
C PRO A 110 8.46 6.60 -24.36
N ASP A 111 9.04 7.47 -25.16
CA ASP A 111 9.43 7.16 -26.55
C ASP A 111 10.38 5.94 -26.68
N ASP A 112 11.25 5.76 -25.71
CA ASP A 112 12.24 4.69 -25.68
C ASP A 112 11.81 3.45 -24.85
N PHE A 113 10.62 3.47 -24.23
CA PHE A 113 10.16 2.41 -23.34
C PHE A 113 10.24 1.01 -23.96
N TRP A 114 9.64 0.83 -25.14
CA TRP A 114 9.63 -0.47 -25.83
C TRP A 114 11.02 -0.89 -26.30
N ALA A 115 11.87 0.06 -26.68
CA ALA A 115 13.25 -0.21 -27.08
C ALA A 115 14.08 -0.70 -25.90
N GLN A 116 13.95 -0.05 -24.74
CA GLN A 116 14.60 -0.46 -23.50
C GLN A 116 14.12 -1.84 -23.04
N LEU A 117 12.79 -2.07 -23.06
CA LEU A 117 12.20 -3.35 -22.69
C LEU A 117 12.75 -4.50 -23.56
N ARG A 118 12.82 -4.30 -24.89
CA ARG A 118 13.38 -5.28 -25.81
C ARG A 118 14.86 -5.57 -25.58
N THR A 119 15.63 -4.57 -25.22
CA THR A 119 17.08 -4.72 -25.01
C THR A 119 17.39 -5.47 -23.72
N ARG A 120 16.61 -5.20 -22.65
CA ARG A 120 16.94 -5.68 -21.29
C ARG A 120 16.28 -7.02 -20.93
N HIS A 121 15.13 -7.32 -21.50
CA HIS A 121 14.28 -8.45 -21.06
C HIS A 121 13.94 -9.41 -22.20
N ASP A 122 14.95 -9.82 -23.01
CA ASP A 122 14.72 -10.87 -24.00
C ASP A 122 14.50 -12.24 -23.33
N LEU A 123 13.74 -13.10 -24.03
CA LEU A 123 13.31 -14.40 -23.51
C LEU A 123 14.46 -15.25 -22.95
N TRP A 124 15.61 -15.26 -23.67
CA TRP A 124 16.76 -16.07 -23.29
C TRP A 124 17.47 -15.54 -22.05
N SER A 125 17.63 -14.22 -21.97
CA SER A 125 18.24 -13.54 -20.82
C SER A 125 17.39 -13.69 -19.58
N VAL A 126 16.06 -13.51 -19.70
CA VAL A 126 15.12 -13.69 -18.59
C VAL A 126 15.11 -15.15 -18.14
N ALA A 127 14.97 -16.10 -19.06
CA ALA A 127 14.97 -17.52 -18.72
C ALA A 127 16.24 -17.92 -17.96
N ARG A 128 17.42 -17.52 -18.47
CA ARG A 128 18.70 -17.79 -17.82
C ARG A 128 18.78 -17.18 -16.43
N SER A 129 18.39 -15.91 -16.26
CA SER A 129 18.47 -15.21 -14.98
C SER A 129 17.49 -15.77 -13.94
N CYS A 130 16.37 -16.33 -14.40
CA CYS A 130 15.35 -16.96 -13.54
C CYS A 130 15.57 -18.45 -13.31
N GLY A 131 16.59 -19.06 -13.94
CA GLY A 131 16.84 -20.49 -13.82
C GLY A 131 15.82 -21.37 -14.57
N LEU A 132 15.14 -20.82 -15.57
CA LEU A 132 14.09 -21.49 -16.36
C LEU A 132 14.57 -21.84 -17.75
N SER A 133 13.98 -22.86 -18.39
CA SER A 133 14.15 -23.13 -19.80
C SER A 133 13.42 -22.08 -20.64
N PRO A 134 14.03 -21.58 -21.75
CA PRO A 134 13.34 -20.61 -22.62
C PRO A 134 12.06 -21.16 -23.24
N VAL A 135 11.96 -22.47 -23.45
CA VAL A 135 10.76 -23.13 -23.99
C VAL A 135 9.63 -23.11 -22.97
N GLU A 136 9.93 -23.49 -21.73
CA GLU A 136 8.97 -23.47 -20.63
C GLU A 136 8.52 -22.04 -20.34
N LEU A 137 9.45 -21.08 -20.27
CA LEU A 137 9.13 -19.68 -20.03
C LEU A 137 8.20 -19.12 -21.13
N ARG A 138 8.47 -19.44 -22.40
CA ARG A 138 7.60 -19.05 -23.51
C ARG A 138 6.20 -19.62 -23.35
N ALA A 139 6.08 -20.91 -23.07
CA ALA A 139 4.79 -21.57 -22.88
C ALA A 139 3.99 -20.96 -21.71
N LEU A 140 4.66 -20.58 -20.62
CA LEU A 140 4.07 -19.86 -19.50
C LEU A 140 3.56 -18.48 -19.94
N TYR A 141 4.37 -17.74 -20.66
CA TYR A 141 3.99 -16.40 -21.14
C TYR A 141 2.83 -16.48 -22.14
N ASP A 142 2.84 -17.41 -23.09
CA ASP A 142 1.72 -17.64 -24.01
C ASP A 142 0.41 -17.92 -23.27
N ARG A 143 0.47 -18.77 -22.22
CA ARG A 143 -0.69 -19.11 -21.39
C ARG A 143 -1.24 -17.89 -20.63
N ILE A 144 -0.38 -17.09 -20.01
CA ILE A 144 -0.78 -15.94 -19.20
C ILE A 144 -1.28 -14.79 -20.08
N ALA A 145 -0.62 -14.56 -21.20
CA ALA A 145 -0.92 -13.43 -22.11
C ALA A 145 -2.36 -13.42 -22.59
N VAL A 146 -2.94 -14.57 -22.90
CA VAL A 146 -4.28 -14.71 -23.47
C VAL A 146 -5.42 -14.62 -22.46
N VAL A 147 -5.14 -14.68 -21.15
CA VAL A 147 -6.17 -14.62 -20.12
C VAL A 147 -6.66 -13.18 -19.96
N PRO A 148 -7.95 -12.87 -20.15
CA PRO A 148 -8.43 -11.50 -20.09
C PRO A 148 -8.53 -10.95 -18.66
N ARG A 149 -8.92 -11.78 -17.69
CA ARG A 149 -9.12 -11.39 -16.30
C ARG A 149 -8.01 -11.95 -15.41
N ILE A 150 -6.95 -11.16 -15.27
CA ILE A 150 -5.81 -11.49 -14.41
C ILE A 150 -5.76 -10.49 -13.26
N VAL A 151 -5.71 -11.01 -12.04
CA VAL A 151 -5.29 -10.23 -10.87
C VAL A 151 -3.88 -10.65 -10.47
N THR A 152 -2.97 -9.69 -10.39
CA THR A 152 -1.61 -9.95 -9.90
C THR A 152 -1.50 -9.51 -8.45
N LEU A 153 -1.40 -10.48 -7.53
CA LEU A 153 -1.16 -10.24 -6.10
C LEU A 153 0.35 -10.20 -5.84
N PHE A 154 0.85 -9.14 -5.20
CA PHE A 154 2.29 -9.03 -4.94
C PHE A 154 2.57 -8.26 -3.66
N GLY A 155 3.71 -8.53 -3.02
CA GLY A 155 4.18 -7.79 -1.86
C GLY A 155 4.54 -6.35 -2.24
N GLY A 156 3.99 -5.36 -1.53
CA GLY A 156 4.09 -3.95 -1.86
C GLY A 156 5.44 -3.27 -1.56
N ALA A 157 6.41 -3.99 -0.98
CA ALA A 157 7.68 -3.41 -0.54
C ALA A 157 8.68 -3.17 -1.70
N ASP A 158 8.69 -4.04 -2.71
CA ASP A 158 9.58 -3.94 -3.88
C ASP A 158 8.99 -2.97 -4.92
N GLU A 159 9.67 -1.85 -5.13
CA GLU A 159 9.25 -0.82 -6.09
C GLU A 159 9.46 -1.27 -7.54
N GLY A 160 10.54 -1.98 -7.84
CA GLY A 160 10.81 -2.49 -9.19
C GLY A 160 9.77 -3.51 -9.63
N LEU A 161 9.42 -4.44 -8.75
CA LEU A 161 8.33 -5.39 -8.99
C LEU A 161 6.99 -4.67 -9.17
N ALA A 162 6.69 -3.70 -8.30
CA ALA A 162 5.45 -2.93 -8.39
C ALA A 162 5.32 -2.19 -9.73
N ARG A 163 6.40 -1.56 -10.21
CA ARG A 163 6.45 -0.90 -11.52
C ARG A 163 6.19 -1.89 -12.65
N ALA A 164 6.90 -3.02 -12.68
CA ALA A 164 6.74 -4.03 -13.72
C ALA A 164 5.31 -4.59 -13.78
N VAL A 165 4.70 -4.87 -12.61
CA VAL A 165 3.31 -5.36 -12.53
C VAL A 165 2.32 -4.29 -13.01
N ILE A 166 2.48 -3.03 -12.60
CA ILE A 166 1.63 -1.92 -13.04
C ILE A 166 1.73 -1.73 -14.56
N ASP A 167 2.95 -1.71 -15.11
CA ASP A 167 3.18 -1.55 -16.55
C ASP A 167 2.55 -2.69 -17.36
N PHE A 168 2.66 -3.94 -16.88
CA PHE A 168 2.00 -5.08 -17.51
C PHE A 168 0.48 -4.89 -17.59
N HIS A 169 -0.16 -4.50 -16.48
CA HIS A 169 -1.61 -4.30 -16.45
C HIS A 169 -2.06 -3.08 -17.28
N LEU A 170 -1.30 -1.98 -17.26
CA LEU A 170 -1.57 -0.80 -18.08
C LEU A 170 -1.44 -1.12 -19.57
N ALA A 171 -0.33 -1.75 -19.98
CA ALA A 171 -0.07 -2.03 -21.38
C ALA A 171 -1.04 -3.04 -22.00
N THR A 172 -1.62 -3.91 -21.19
CA THR A 172 -2.61 -4.91 -21.63
C THR A 172 -4.05 -4.48 -21.38
N GLY A 173 -4.29 -3.22 -21.00
CA GLY A 173 -5.62 -2.66 -20.78
C GLY A 173 -6.41 -3.32 -19.65
N ARG A 174 -5.70 -3.84 -18.63
CA ARG A 174 -6.26 -4.61 -17.50
C ARG A 174 -6.45 -3.77 -16.23
N ILE A 175 -6.64 -2.46 -16.36
CA ILE A 175 -6.96 -1.56 -15.24
C ILE A 175 -8.31 -0.92 -15.50
N GLY A 176 -9.12 -0.77 -14.44
CA GLY A 176 -10.50 -0.28 -14.53
C GLY A 176 -11.47 -1.33 -15.10
N ARG A 177 -11.10 -2.61 -15.10
CA ARG A 177 -11.95 -3.71 -15.56
C ARG A 177 -12.18 -4.72 -14.43
N PRO A 178 -13.43 -5.18 -14.23
CA PRO A 178 -13.73 -6.19 -13.21
C PRO A 178 -12.92 -7.47 -13.40
N GLY A 179 -12.33 -7.96 -12.32
CA GLY A 179 -11.53 -9.18 -12.33
C GLY A 179 -10.13 -9.04 -12.92
N ALA A 180 -9.64 -7.83 -13.17
CA ALA A 180 -8.34 -7.60 -13.78
C ALA A 180 -7.66 -6.37 -13.19
N ALA A 181 -6.59 -6.57 -12.42
CA ALA A 181 -5.81 -5.48 -11.83
C ALA A 181 -4.51 -5.94 -11.17
N PRO A 182 -3.53 -5.03 -10.98
CA PRO A 182 -2.47 -5.21 -10.00
C PRO A 182 -3.04 -5.00 -8.60
N PHE A 183 -2.70 -5.87 -7.65
CA PHE A 183 -3.12 -5.78 -6.27
C PHE A 183 -1.91 -5.88 -5.33
N ALA A 184 -1.44 -4.74 -4.83
CA ALA A 184 -0.36 -4.68 -3.88
C ALA A 184 -0.86 -5.01 -2.47
N MET A 185 -0.34 -6.06 -1.88
CA MET A 185 -0.67 -6.44 -0.51
C MET A 185 0.16 -5.65 0.49
N THR A 186 -0.46 -5.28 1.59
CA THR A 186 0.20 -4.59 2.71
C THR A 186 0.22 -5.52 3.91
N ALA A 187 1.36 -5.61 4.59
CA ALA A 187 1.49 -6.43 5.79
C ALA A 187 0.65 -5.90 6.98
N ALA A 188 0.26 -4.62 6.96
CA ALA A 188 -0.53 -4.00 8.02
C ALA A 188 -2.01 -3.91 7.64
N ALA A 189 -2.90 -4.29 8.54
CA ALA A 189 -4.36 -4.26 8.34
C ALA A 189 -4.89 -2.86 7.97
N ASN A 190 -4.27 -1.78 8.48
CA ASN A 190 -4.58 -0.39 8.16
C ASN A 190 -3.50 0.27 7.28
N GLY A 191 -2.81 -0.49 6.45
CA GLY A 191 -1.70 0.02 5.66
C GLY A 191 -2.12 1.11 4.67
N MET A 192 -3.29 1.00 4.05
CA MET A 192 -3.85 2.06 3.20
C MET A 192 -4.21 3.29 4.05
N GLY A 193 -4.95 3.12 5.14
CA GLY A 193 -5.35 4.23 6.02
C GLY A 193 -4.16 4.99 6.60
N GLY A 194 -3.10 4.30 6.97
CA GLY A 194 -1.85 4.96 7.38
C GLY A 194 -1.29 5.88 6.29
N ARG A 195 -1.31 5.45 5.03
CA ARG A 195 -0.87 6.27 3.89
C ARG A 195 -1.82 7.43 3.60
N GLU A 196 -3.13 7.21 3.72
CA GLU A 196 -4.16 8.25 3.56
C GLU A 196 -3.96 9.41 4.53
N VAL A 197 -3.56 9.15 5.77
CA VAL A 197 -3.33 10.18 6.79
C VAL A 197 -1.89 10.70 6.82
N GLY A 198 -1.01 10.22 5.92
CA GLY A 198 0.38 10.67 5.82
C GLY A 198 1.34 10.00 6.82
N CYS A 199 0.96 8.89 7.45
CA CYS A 199 1.88 8.08 8.28
C CYS A 199 2.85 7.28 7.40
N ASN A 200 3.63 7.99 6.60
CA ASN A 200 4.70 7.45 5.78
C ASN A 200 5.77 8.53 5.54
N ALA A 201 7.01 8.10 5.26
CA ALA A 201 8.12 9.02 5.04
C ALA A 201 8.06 9.75 3.70
N SER A 202 7.33 9.23 2.70
CA SER A 202 7.41 9.68 1.30
C SER A 202 6.22 10.54 0.84
N GLY A 203 5.30 10.89 1.73
CA GLY A 203 4.11 11.66 1.37
C GLY A 203 3.48 12.42 2.52
N LEU A 204 2.56 13.30 2.18
CA LEU A 204 1.74 14.07 3.11
C LEU A 204 0.33 13.48 3.18
N ALA A 205 -0.44 13.90 4.18
CA ALA A 205 -1.83 13.47 4.37
C ALA A 205 -2.70 13.76 3.13
N ALA A 206 -3.75 12.94 2.97
CA ALA A 206 -4.68 12.97 1.84
C ALA A 206 -3.99 12.79 0.48
N HIS A 207 -3.03 11.84 0.42
CA HIS A 207 -2.26 11.47 -0.77
C HIS A 207 -1.50 12.62 -1.44
N ARG A 208 -1.20 13.69 -0.70
CA ARG A 208 -0.42 14.82 -1.22
C ARG A 208 1.08 14.50 -1.23
N GLY A 209 1.77 15.05 -2.21
CA GLY A 209 3.24 15.04 -2.29
C GLY A 209 3.84 16.30 -1.66
N PHE A 210 5.17 16.44 -1.75
CA PHE A 210 5.91 17.59 -1.24
C PHE A 210 6.07 18.71 -2.29
N THR A 211 5.03 18.97 -3.10
CA THR A 211 5.02 20.17 -3.94
C THR A 211 4.75 21.41 -3.11
N ALA A 212 5.25 22.57 -3.52
CA ALA A 212 5.03 23.83 -2.81
C ALA A 212 3.53 24.13 -2.61
N GLU A 213 2.70 23.80 -3.60
CA GLU A 213 1.26 23.97 -3.56
C GLU A 213 0.62 23.04 -2.51
N ALA A 214 0.92 21.75 -2.56
CA ALA A 214 0.36 20.75 -1.61
C ALA A 214 0.78 21.06 -0.16
N MET A 215 2.04 21.48 0.05
CA MET A 215 2.51 21.90 1.37
C MET A 215 1.75 23.15 1.85
N ALA A 216 1.55 24.14 0.98
CA ALA A 216 0.79 25.34 1.34
C ALA A 216 -0.67 25.05 1.66
N GLU A 217 -1.30 24.10 0.94
CA GLU A 217 -2.67 23.65 1.24
C GLU A 217 -2.77 23.05 2.65
N ILE A 218 -1.89 22.11 3.00
CA ILE A 218 -1.92 21.45 4.31
C ILE A 218 -1.56 22.42 5.42
N THR A 219 -0.54 23.25 5.23
CA THR A 219 -0.16 24.31 6.18
C THR A 219 -1.34 25.21 6.49
N ARG A 220 -2.07 25.63 5.47
CA ARG A 220 -3.28 26.49 5.64
C ARG A 220 -4.41 25.74 6.32
N PHE A 221 -4.67 24.49 5.96
CA PHE A 221 -5.73 23.69 6.55
C PHE A 221 -5.54 23.48 8.05
N TRP A 222 -4.31 23.15 8.46
CA TRP A 222 -3.97 22.95 9.88
C TRP A 222 -3.53 24.21 10.60
N SER A 223 -3.40 25.34 9.91
CA SER A 223 -2.79 26.56 10.45
C SER A 223 -1.43 26.27 11.10
N ALA A 224 -0.64 25.39 10.48
CA ALA A 224 0.60 24.92 11.04
C ALA A 224 1.71 25.98 10.87
N GLU A 225 2.48 26.21 11.94
CA GLU A 225 3.62 27.15 11.92
C GLU A 225 4.78 26.60 11.12
N ALA A 226 4.93 25.27 11.07
CA ALA A 226 5.98 24.59 10.33
C ALA A 226 5.45 23.26 9.76
N MET A 227 5.93 22.90 8.59
CA MET A 227 5.63 21.64 7.90
C MET A 227 6.92 20.97 7.42
N ALA A 228 6.87 19.65 7.25
CA ALA A 228 7.93 18.91 6.58
C ALA A 228 8.10 19.45 5.15
N THR A 229 9.33 19.74 4.76
CA THR A 229 9.67 20.32 3.45
C THR A 229 10.06 19.28 2.41
N GLY A 230 10.10 18.01 2.79
CA GLY A 230 10.48 16.90 1.93
C GLY A 230 10.28 15.55 2.63
N PRO A 231 10.60 14.45 1.94
CA PRO A 231 10.52 13.11 2.52
C PRO A 231 11.33 12.96 3.81
N GLY A 232 10.77 12.23 4.75
CA GLY A 232 11.44 11.85 5.99
C GLY A 232 12.38 10.65 5.79
N LEU A 233 13.09 10.30 6.85
CA LEU A 233 13.93 9.10 6.89
C LEU A 233 13.06 7.86 7.16
N ASP A 234 13.40 6.74 6.56
CA ASP A 234 12.75 5.45 6.82
C ASP A 234 13.76 4.34 7.09
N GLY A 235 13.30 3.24 7.69
CA GLY A 235 14.06 2.00 7.84
C GLY A 235 15.53 2.19 8.22
N ALA A 236 16.43 1.81 7.32
CA ALA A 236 17.87 1.86 7.52
C ALA A 236 18.39 3.30 7.67
N GLU A 237 17.85 4.25 6.92
CA GLU A 237 18.25 5.67 6.99
C GLU A 237 17.94 6.27 8.36
N LEU A 238 16.79 5.91 8.94
CA LEU A 238 16.42 6.32 10.30
C LEU A 238 17.36 5.71 11.34
N ALA A 239 17.68 4.41 11.20
CA ALA A 239 18.62 3.73 12.09
C ALA A 239 20.02 4.35 12.03
N ASP A 240 20.49 4.72 10.83
CA ASP A 240 21.77 5.43 10.65
C ASP A 240 21.72 6.82 11.28
N ALA A 241 20.64 7.57 11.09
CA ALA A 241 20.48 8.89 11.70
C ALA A 241 20.47 8.87 13.24
N VAL A 242 19.92 7.80 13.84
CA VAL A 242 20.02 7.58 15.29
C VAL A 242 21.47 7.32 15.69
N ARG A 243 22.16 6.43 14.97
CA ARG A 243 23.54 6.07 15.24
C ARG A 243 24.50 7.25 15.12
N ASP A 244 24.27 8.13 14.15
CA ASP A 244 25.01 9.36 13.94
C ASP A 244 24.66 10.49 14.93
N GLY A 245 23.70 10.26 15.84
CA GLY A 245 23.26 11.24 16.84
C GLY A 245 22.41 12.40 16.27
N ARG A 246 21.95 12.30 15.01
CA ARG A 246 21.04 13.27 14.39
C ARG A 246 19.63 13.19 14.98
N ILE A 247 19.21 12.01 15.44
CA ILE A 247 17.95 11.76 16.13
C ILE A 247 18.25 11.57 17.62
N ARG A 248 17.65 12.39 18.48
CA ARG A 248 17.88 12.38 19.93
C ARG A 248 16.70 11.85 20.74
N ALA A 249 15.52 11.79 20.14
CA ALA A 249 14.33 11.20 20.72
C ALA A 249 13.58 10.42 19.64
N LEU A 250 13.06 9.23 19.99
CA LEU A 250 12.28 8.39 19.09
C LEU A 250 11.02 7.91 19.82
N LEU A 251 9.85 8.27 19.28
CA LEU A 251 8.56 7.74 19.71
C LEU A 251 8.15 6.62 18.76
N SER A 252 8.08 5.40 19.29
CA SER A 252 7.55 4.23 18.58
C SER A 252 6.12 3.96 19.04
N ILE A 253 5.22 3.71 18.06
CA ILE A 253 3.85 3.27 18.31
C ILE A 253 3.71 1.89 17.67
N SER A 254 3.68 0.84 18.50
CA SER A 254 3.65 -0.56 18.08
C SER A 254 2.31 -1.19 18.42
N GLY A 255 1.46 -1.37 17.41
CA GLY A 255 0.10 -1.90 17.60
C GLY A 255 0.06 -3.40 17.88
N ASP A 256 1.02 -4.16 17.37
CA ASP A 256 1.15 -5.61 17.47
C ASP A 256 2.30 -6.07 18.40
N GLY A 257 3.09 -5.14 18.90
CA GLY A 257 4.23 -5.43 19.77
C GLY A 257 5.45 -6.01 19.04
N ILE A 258 5.41 -6.11 17.71
CA ILE A 258 6.51 -6.66 16.92
C ILE A 258 7.24 -5.53 16.20
N ASP A 259 8.32 -5.05 16.82
CA ASP A 259 9.20 -4.08 16.18
C ASP A 259 10.17 -4.78 15.21
N PRO A 260 10.37 -4.29 13.99
CA PRO A 260 11.39 -4.81 13.09
C PRO A 260 12.80 -4.62 13.70
N ALA A 261 13.75 -5.46 13.30
CA ALA A 261 15.09 -5.48 13.89
C ALA A 261 15.80 -4.10 13.84
N TRP A 262 15.65 -3.36 12.75
CA TRP A 262 16.23 -2.02 12.60
C TRP A 262 15.64 -1.02 13.61
N LEU A 263 14.31 -1.09 13.87
CA LEU A 263 13.64 -0.21 14.83
C LEU A 263 14.07 -0.55 16.26
N ARG A 264 14.19 -1.85 16.58
CA ARG A 264 14.72 -2.28 17.88
C ARG A 264 16.11 -1.72 18.14
N ALA A 265 17.00 -1.85 17.13
CA ALA A 265 18.36 -1.32 17.24
C ALA A 265 18.38 0.21 17.40
N ALA A 266 17.49 0.93 16.70
CA ALA A 266 17.37 2.37 16.83
C ALA A 266 16.85 2.80 18.22
N LEU A 267 15.84 2.11 18.75
CA LEU A 267 15.29 2.36 20.09
C LEU A 267 16.31 2.08 21.20
N ASP A 268 17.19 1.07 21.02
CA ASP A 268 18.24 0.76 21.97
C ASP A 268 19.40 1.80 21.94
N ALA A 269 19.59 2.49 20.82
CA ALA A 269 20.71 3.43 20.62
C ALA A 269 20.32 4.90 20.86
N VAL A 270 19.05 5.28 20.73
CA VAL A 270 18.62 6.67 20.87
C VAL A 270 18.68 7.14 22.34
N PRO A 271 19.12 8.39 22.61
CA PRO A 271 19.17 8.91 23.98
C PRO A 271 17.84 8.92 24.74
N LEU A 272 16.73 9.17 24.04
CA LEU A 272 15.37 9.11 24.58
C LEU A 272 14.48 8.22 23.74
N ALA A 273 14.26 6.99 24.19
CA ALA A 273 13.29 6.08 23.61
C ALA A 273 11.94 6.20 24.34
N ILE A 274 10.86 6.39 23.57
CA ILE A 274 9.48 6.38 24.07
C ILE A 274 8.73 5.31 23.28
N ARG A 275 8.11 4.37 23.96
CA ARG A 275 7.35 3.28 23.32
C ARG A 275 5.90 3.31 23.77
N SER A 276 4.98 3.39 22.83
CA SER A 276 3.56 3.15 23.04
C SER A 276 3.24 1.73 22.58
N THR A 277 2.93 0.84 23.52
CA THR A 277 2.74 -0.59 23.24
C THR A 277 1.70 -1.21 24.16
N PRO A 278 0.84 -2.14 23.66
CA PRO A 278 -0.08 -2.90 24.50
C PRO A 278 0.60 -4.07 25.24
N TRP A 279 1.88 -4.34 24.96
CA TRP A 279 2.61 -5.48 25.49
C TRP A 279 3.70 -5.05 26.46
N ALA A 280 3.73 -5.69 27.61
CA ALA A 280 4.87 -5.56 28.53
C ALA A 280 6.12 -6.20 27.90
N ASP A 281 7.25 -5.52 28.01
CA ASP A 281 8.56 -6.02 27.60
C ASP A 281 9.55 -5.82 28.76
N PRO A 282 9.64 -6.78 29.70
CA PRO A 282 10.47 -6.64 30.90
C PRO A 282 11.95 -6.35 30.60
N GLU A 283 12.47 -6.78 29.45
CA GLU A 283 13.87 -6.52 29.06
C GLU A 283 14.10 -5.06 28.63
N ARG A 284 13.05 -4.37 28.22
CA ARG A 284 13.09 -3.02 27.65
C ARG A 284 12.39 -1.96 28.48
N ASP A 285 11.44 -2.35 29.34
CA ASP A 285 10.64 -1.41 30.13
C ASP A 285 11.49 -0.57 31.11
N GLY A 286 12.72 -1.01 31.42
CA GLY A 286 13.71 -0.21 32.15
C GLY A 286 14.57 0.73 31.30
N ARG A 287 14.40 0.73 29.96
CA ARG A 287 15.20 1.54 29.03
C ARG A 287 14.31 2.56 28.31
N GLY A 288 14.25 3.76 28.84
CA GLY A 288 13.39 4.82 28.27
C GLY A 288 12.01 4.86 28.94
N ILE A 289 11.01 5.32 28.20
CA ILE A 289 9.63 5.51 28.66
C ILE A 289 8.72 4.51 27.96
N ALA A 290 8.05 3.65 28.71
CA ALA A 290 6.99 2.78 28.23
C ALA A 290 5.64 3.39 28.56
N LEU A 291 4.80 3.58 27.53
CA LEU A 291 3.43 4.10 27.65
C LEU A 291 2.47 2.96 27.33
N PRO A 292 1.66 2.51 28.30
CA PRO A 292 0.71 1.43 28.06
C PRO A 292 -0.37 1.90 27.07
N SER A 293 -0.45 1.23 25.93
CA SER A 293 -1.46 1.52 24.92
C SER A 293 -2.55 0.45 24.87
N ALA A 294 -3.69 0.84 24.32
CA ALA A 294 -4.80 -0.07 24.06
C ALA A 294 -4.41 -1.13 23.02
N SER A 295 -4.84 -2.37 23.23
CA SER A 295 -4.80 -3.41 22.19
C SER A 295 -5.85 -3.15 21.12
N TRP A 296 -5.82 -3.92 20.01
CA TRP A 296 -6.75 -3.67 18.90
C TRP A 296 -8.22 -3.85 19.29
N VAL A 297 -8.56 -4.75 20.21
CA VAL A 297 -9.94 -4.98 20.73
C VAL A 297 -10.42 -3.91 21.69
N GLU A 298 -9.52 -3.07 22.19
CA GLU A 298 -9.75 -1.98 23.12
C GLU A 298 -9.72 -0.60 22.45
N LYS A 299 -9.37 -0.56 21.14
CA LYS A 299 -9.30 0.66 20.33
C LYS A 299 -10.61 1.00 19.67
N ASP A 300 -10.78 2.28 19.44
CA ASP A 300 -11.88 2.88 18.70
C ASP A 300 -11.31 3.73 17.56
N GLY A 301 -11.85 3.55 16.35
CA GLY A 301 -11.34 4.27 15.18
C GLY A 301 -11.95 3.79 13.87
N THR A 302 -11.29 4.12 12.79
CA THR A 302 -11.55 3.60 11.45
C THR A 302 -10.28 3.00 10.86
N LEU A 303 -10.45 1.98 10.04
CA LEU A 303 -9.39 1.32 9.28
C LEU A 303 -9.72 1.42 7.79
N THR A 304 -8.71 1.58 6.96
CA THR A 304 -8.88 1.43 5.51
C THR A 304 -8.11 0.19 5.04
N GLY A 305 -8.84 -0.78 4.55
CA GLY A 305 -8.31 -2.00 3.95
C GLY A 305 -7.54 -1.73 2.65
N ALA A 306 -6.74 -2.71 2.22
CA ALA A 306 -5.94 -2.59 1.00
C ALA A 306 -6.79 -2.27 -0.25
N ASP A 307 -8.05 -2.64 -0.25
CA ASP A 307 -9.04 -2.39 -1.31
C ASP A 307 -9.82 -1.07 -1.15
N ARG A 308 -9.35 -0.13 -0.34
CA ARG A 308 -9.96 1.18 -0.05
C ARG A 308 -11.25 1.12 0.77
N LEU A 309 -11.59 -0.04 1.34
CA LEU A 309 -12.77 -0.18 2.20
C LEU A 309 -12.51 0.42 3.57
N ILE A 310 -13.19 1.50 3.91
CA ILE A 310 -13.18 2.08 5.26
C ILE A 310 -14.14 1.29 6.12
N SER A 311 -13.66 0.79 7.25
CA SER A 311 -14.43 0.04 8.23
C SER A 311 -14.31 0.65 9.61
N ARG A 312 -15.38 0.61 10.37
CA ARG A 312 -15.41 1.06 11.75
C ARG A 312 -14.77 0.00 12.66
N GLN A 313 -13.73 0.37 13.38
CA GLN A 313 -13.19 -0.41 14.49
C GLN A 313 -13.91 0.00 15.77
N ARG A 314 -14.75 -0.87 16.30
CA ARG A 314 -15.46 -0.65 17.56
C ARG A 314 -14.71 -1.29 18.72
N ARG A 315 -14.60 -0.56 19.79
CA ARG A 315 -14.05 -1.10 21.03
C ARG A 315 -14.96 -2.18 21.58
N LEU A 316 -14.43 -3.38 21.83
CA LEU A 316 -15.13 -4.53 22.37
C LEU A 316 -14.97 -4.65 23.89
N PHE A 317 -13.82 -4.23 24.42
CA PHE A 317 -13.48 -4.31 25.84
C PHE A 317 -13.10 -2.94 26.40
N PRO A 318 -13.35 -2.71 27.71
CA PRO A 318 -12.86 -1.49 28.36
C PRO A 318 -11.33 -1.46 28.38
N LEU A 319 -10.76 -0.25 28.47
CA LEU A 319 -9.33 -0.09 28.60
C LEU A 319 -8.84 -0.67 29.93
N PRO A 320 -7.79 -1.49 29.95
CA PRO A 320 -7.22 -2.05 31.18
C PRO A 320 -6.33 -1.02 31.88
N GLY A 321 -6.47 -0.91 33.19
CA GLY A 321 -5.58 -0.08 34.02
C GLY A 321 -5.41 1.36 33.50
N GLU A 322 -4.16 1.75 33.24
CA GLU A 322 -3.80 3.07 32.74
C GLU A 322 -3.65 3.16 31.21
N ALA A 323 -3.93 2.06 30.49
CA ALA A 323 -3.82 2.04 29.04
C ALA A 323 -4.67 3.11 28.37
N LYS A 324 -4.11 3.72 27.32
CA LYS A 324 -4.79 4.76 26.51
C LYS A 324 -4.67 4.42 25.01
N PRO A 325 -5.63 4.87 24.18
CA PRO A 325 -5.47 4.77 22.73
C PRO A 325 -4.25 5.59 22.27
N ASP A 326 -3.54 5.13 21.26
CA ASP A 326 -2.34 5.80 20.73
C ASP A 326 -2.63 7.25 20.30
N TRP A 327 -3.78 7.51 19.67
CA TRP A 327 -4.18 8.86 19.29
C TRP A 327 -4.29 9.81 20.49
N TRP A 328 -4.77 9.30 21.63
CA TRP A 328 -4.84 10.09 22.87
C TRP A 328 -3.45 10.38 23.42
N ILE A 329 -2.55 9.38 23.41
CA ILE A 329 -1.15 9.52 23.84
C ILE A 329 -0.47 10.60 22.99
N VAL A 330 -0.56 10.53 21.66
CA VAL A 330 0.00 11.53 20.75
C VAL A 330 -0.60 12.91 21.03
N THR A 331 -1.91 13.00 21.25
CA THR A 331 -2.59 14.25 21.59
C THR A 331 -2.04 14.87 22.87
N GLN A 332 -1.81 14.08 23.93
CA GLN A 332 -1.26 14.61 25.19
C GLN A 332 0.20 15.05 25.01
N VAL A 333 1.02 14.31 24.29
CA VAL A 333 2.39 14.70 23.97
C VAL A 333 2.41 16.03 23.22
N ALA A 334 1.59 16.16 22.16
CA ALA A 334 1.48 17.38 21.38
C ALA A 334 1.02 18.60 22.22
N ARG A 335 0.04 18.40 23.11
CA ARG A 335 -0.41 19.44 24.06
C ARG A 335 0.72 19.86 25.00
N ALA A 336 1.48 18.91 25.52
CA ALA A 336 2.63 19.20 26.39
C ALA A 336 3.76 19.95 25.65
N MET A 337 3.86 19.76 24.33
CA MET A 337 4.80 20.49 23.45
C MET A 337 4.32 21.90 23.09
N GLY A 338 3.13 22.33 23.52
CA GLY A 338 2.59 23.66 23.27
C GLY A 338 1.56 23.76 22.14
N TRP A 339 1.15 22.62 21.53
CA TRP A 339 0.22 22.59 20.39
C TRP A 339 -1.24 22.32 20.80
N GLN A 340 -1.70 22.88 21.93
CA GLN A 340 -3.05 22.63 22.47
C GLN A 340 -4.16 22.98 21.48
N ALA A 341 -3.99 24.09 20.72
CA ALA A 341 -5.00 24.54 19.77
C ALA A 341 -5.18 23.57 18.58
N ALA A 342 -4.09 22.96 18.12
CA ALA A 342 -4.11 22.00 17.03
C ALA A 342 -4.56 20.59 17.47
N PHE A 343 -4.25 20.21 18.72
CA PHE A 343 -4.56 18.88 19.26
C PHE A 343 -5.62 18.95 20.36
N HIS A 344 -6.85 19.26 19.95
CA HIS A 344 -7.99 19.43 20.86
C HIS A 344 -8.92 18.22 20.93
N TYR A 345 -8.51 17.08 20.34
CA TYR A 345 -9.35 15.89 20.22
C TYR A 345 -9.69 15.25 21.56
N GLU A 346 -10.96 14.90 21.70
CA GLU A 346 -11.52 14.14 22.81
C GLU A 346 -12.09 12.79 22.36
N TRP A 347 -12.42 12.68 21.05
CA TRP A 347 -13.04 11.51 20.46
C TRP A 347 -12.39 11.14 19.12
N ALA A 348 -12.31 9.83 18.82
CA ALA A 348 -11.83 9.34 17.54
C ALA A 348 -12.63 9.88 16.33
N ALA A 349 -13.93 10.13 16.54
CA ALA A 349 -14.80 10.74 15.54
C ALA A 349 -14.35 12.15 15.10
N GLU A 350 -13.69 12.92 15.96
CA GLU A 350 -13.20 14.26 15.63
C GLU A 350 -11.99 14.17 14.70
N ILE A 351 -11.10 13.20 14.95
CA ILE A 351 -9.94 12.92 14.10
C ILE A 351 -10.42 12.44 12.72
N TYR A 352 -11.41 11.55 12.70
CA TYR A 352 -12.01 11.09 11.44
C TYR A 352 -12.62 12.24 10.63
N ARG A 353 -13.38 13.13 11.29
CA ARG A 353 -13.96 14.32 10.64
C ARG A 353 -12.90 15.27 10.09
N GLU A 354 -11.78 15.43 10.78
CA GLU A 354 -10.67 16.22 10.26
C GLU A 354 -10.05 15.59 9.03
N HIS A 355 -9.77 14.29 9.07
CA HIS A 355 -9.30 13.54 7.92
C HIS A 355 -10.25 13.69 6.72
N VAL A 356 -11.55 13.48 6.93
CA VAL A 356 -12.59 13.65 5.89
C VAL A 356 -12.53 15.06 5.27
N ARG A 357 -12.48 16.10 6.10
CA ARG A 357 -12.40 17.50 5.63
C ARG A 357 -11.10 17.76 4.86
N LEU A 358 -9.97 17.21 5.33
CA LEU A 358 -8.69 17.37 4.65
C LEU A 358 -8.67 16.68 3.27
N THR A 359 -9.27 15.50 3.13
CA THR A 359 -9.37 14.83 1.83
C THR A 359 -10.20 15.62 0.82
N ALA A 360 -11.21 16.36 1.30
CA ALA A 360 -12.08 17.20 0.48
C ALA A 360 -11.50 18.61 0.22
N TYR A 361 -10.55 19.06 1.04
CA TYR A 361 -9.99 20.39 0.95
C TYR A 361 -9.14 20.57 -0.32
N CYS A 362 -9.42 21.61 -1.11
CA CYS A 362 -8.79 21.85 -2.41
C CYS A 362 -8.77 20.57 -3.27
N ASN A 363 -9.90 19.84 -3.32
CA ASN A 363 -10.04 18.62 -4.09
C ASN A 363 -11.30 18.66 -4.96
N ASP A 364 -11.24 19.43 -6.03
CA ASP A 364 -12.32 19.54 -7.03
C ASP A 364 -12.10 18.50 -8.16
N GLY A 365 -11.88 17.24 -7.77
CA GLY A 365 -11.60 16.12 -8.68
C GLY A 365 -10.10 15.87 -8.94
N ALA A 366 -9.21 16.63 -8.30
CA ALA A 366 -7.76 16.46 -8.45
C ALA A 366 -7.23 15.15 -7.85
N ARG A 367 -7.96 14.59 -6.88
CA ARG A 367 -7.62 13.32 -6.20
C ARG A 367 -8.85 12.45 -6.06
N LEU A 368 -8.67 11.14 -6.20
CA LEU A 368 -9.72 10.14 -6.00
C LEU A 368 -10.05 9.95 -4.51
N LEU A 369 -9.06 10.09 -3.62
CA LEU A 369 -9.31 10.09 -2.19
C LEU A 369 -10.09 11.36 -1.80
N ASN A 370 -11.40 11.25 -1.75
CA ASN A 370 -12.31 12.32 -1.40
C ASN A 370 -13.46 11.78 -0.54
N LEU A 371 -13.37 11.99 0.75
CA LEU A 371 -14.35 11.51 1.73
C LEU A 371 -15.45 12.53 2.04
N ARG A 372 -15.63 13.58 1.21
CA ARG A 372 -16.61 14.68 1.41
C ARG A 372 -18.00 14.18 1.80
N ARG A 373 -18.40 13.02 1.34
CA ARG A 373 -19.66 12.36 1.69
C ARG A 373 -19.85 12.25 3.21
N HIS A 374 -18.79 12.05 3.98
CA HIS A 374 -18.81 11.91 5.43
C HIS A 374 -18.55 13.23 6.18
N ALA A 375 -18.41 14.36 5.49
CA ALA A 375 -18.11 15.65 6.13
C ALA A 375 -19.11 16.04 7.24
N PRO A 376 -20.43 15.79 7.11
CA PRO A 376 -21.41 16.13 8.13
C PRO A 376 -21.63 15.05 9.19
N ILE A 377 -20.76 14.00 9.26
CA ILE A 377 -20.99 12.87 10.15
C ILE A 377 -21.02 13.30 11.62
N SER A 378 -22.12 13.03 12.31
CA SER A 378 -22.26 13.23 13.75
C SER A 378 -21.61 12.10 14.55
N ASN A 379 -21.42 12.26 15.88
CA ASN A 379 -20.91 11.18 16.71
C ASN A 379 -21.79 9.93 16.65
N PRO A 380 -23.14 9.99 16.78
CA PRO A 380 -23.98 8.82 16.61
C PRO A 380 -23.84 8.17 15.23
N ALA A 381 -23.80 8.96 14.16
CA ALA A 381 -23.63 8.43 12.80
C ALA A 381 -22.24 7.79 12.58
N TYR A 382 -21.21 8.31 13.25
CA TYR A 382 -19.87 7.69 13.24
C TYR A 382 -19.89 6.34 13.97
N GLU A 383 -20.58 6.23 15.11
CA GLU A 383 -20.72 4.95 15.82
C GLU A 383 -21.39 3.87 14.95
N GLU A 384 -22.37 4.28 14.13
CA GLU A 384 -23.10 3.39 13.22
C GLU A 384 -22.51 3.33 11.80
N LEU A 385 -21.30 3.86 11.60
CA LEU A 385 -20.65 3.87 10.27
C LEU A 385 -20.56 2.44 9.71
N THR A 386 -21.23 2.23 8.59
CA THR A 386 -21.14 0.99 7.82
C THR A 386 -19.90 0.99 6.93
N PRO A 387 -19.33 -0.19 6.61
CA PRO A 387 -18.20 -0.26 5.67
C PRO A 387 -18.53 0.44 4.35
N TRP A 388 -17.59 1.28 3.89
CA TRP A 388 -17.74 2.03 2.66
C TRP A 388 -16.41 2.16 1.93
N ARG A 389 -16.42 1.90 0.62
CA ARG A 389 -15.25 2.02 -0.24
C ARG A 389 -15.23 3.37 -0.94
N TRP A 390 -14.16 4.14 -0.76
CA TRP A 390 -13.97 5.36 -1.53
C TRP A 390 -13.43 5.03 -2.94
N GLY A 391 -13.78 5.86 -3.93
CA GLY A 391 -13.42 5.61 -5.32
C GLY A 391 -13.91 4.24 -5.78
N GLU A 392 -15.23 4.02 -5.79
CA GLU A 392 -15.86 2.69 -5.98
C GLU A 392 -15.31 1.94 -7.21
N LEU A 393 -15.16 2.62 -8.33
CA LEU A 393 -14.59 2.10 -9.58
C LEU A 393 -13.45 3.02 -10.05
N PRO A 394 -12.27 2.94 -9.44
CA PRO A 394 -11.17 3.79 -9.85
C PRO A 394 -10.74 3.41 -11.26
N PHE A 395 -10.57 4.42 -12.11
CA PHE A 395 -10.07 4.28 -13.48
C PHE A 395 -11.01 3.53 -14.46
N ASP A 396 -12.31 3.36 -14.15
CA ASP A 396 -13.28 2.67 -14.99
C ASP A 396 -13.46 3.34 -16.38
N GLU A 397 -13.34 4.68 -16.44
CA GLU A 397 -13.37 5.45 -17.68
C GLU A 397 -11.95 5.68 -18.28
N GLY A 398 -10.92 5.02 -17.75
CA GLY A 398 -9.53 5.20 -18.19
C GLY A 398 -8.96 6.58 -17.85
N ARG A 399 -9.59 7.34 -16.95
CA ARG A 399 -9.10 8.62 -16.47
C ARG A 399 -8.32 8.47 -15.17
N PHE A 400 -7.16 9.11 -15.11
CA PHE A 400 -6.25 9.07 -13.97
C PHE A 400 -6.09 10.46 -13.37
N PRO A 401 -5.84 10.59 -12.06
CA PRO A 401 -5.61 11.87 -11.38
C PRO A 401 -4.20 12.44 -11.68
N THR A 402 -3.92 12.59 -12.96
CA THR A 402 -2.71 13.19 -13.52
C THR A 402 -3.08 14.46 -14.27
N PRO A 403 -2.15 15.40 -14.51
CA PRO A 403 -2.47 16.67 -15.19
C PRO A 403 -3.07 16.51 -16.58
N ASP A 404 -2.73 15.43 -17.29
CA ASP A 404 -3.23 15.11 -18.64
C ASP A 404 -4.33 14.03 -18.64
N GLY A 405 -4.74 13.56 -17.45
CA GLY A 405 -5.74 12.52 -17.29
C GLY A 405 -5.26 11.11 -17.66
N ARG A 406 -3.95 10.91 -17.94
CA ARG A 406 -3.40 9.66 -18.46
C ARG A 406 -2.48 9.00 -17.44
N ALA A 407 -2.51 7.67 -17.37
CA ALA A 407 -1.48 6.91 -16.66
C ALA A 407 -0.13 6.99 -17.38
N ARG A 408 0.93 6.56 -16.72
CA ARG A 408 2.29 6.55 -17.26
C ARG A 408 2.90 5.16 -17.15
N LEU A 409 3.46 4.64 -18.24
CA LEU A 409 4.40 3.53 -18.13
C LEU A 409 5.69 4.04 -17.48
N LEU A 410 6.23 3.23 -16.57
CA LEU A 410 7.38 3.62 -15.78
C LEU A 410 8.65 2.95 -16.35
N PRO A 411 9.74 3.70 -16.61
CA PRO A 411 10.98 3.10 -17.04
C PRO A 411 11.42 2.00 -16.06
N LEU A 412 11.69 0.82 -16.57
CA LEU A 412 12.21 -0.30 -15.79
C LEU A 412 13.69 -0.07 -15.54
N SER A 413 14.07 0.05 -14.29
CA SER A 413 15.47 0.27 -13.85
C SER A 413 16.31 -1.00 -13.96
#